data_48173db7d445bd45131f255c3bf70836
#
_entry.id   48173db7d445bd45131f255c3bf70836
#
_cell.length_a   1.000
_cell.length_b   1.000
_cell.length_c   1.000
_cell.angle_alpha   90.00
_cell.angle_beta   90.00
_cell.angle_gamma   90.00
#
_symmetry.space_group_name_H-M   'P 1'
#
loop_
_entity.id
_entity.type
_entity.pdbx_description
1 polymer ?
#
loop_
_entity_poly.entity_id
_entity_poly.type
_entity_poly.pdbx_seq_one_letter_code
_entity_poly.pdbx_strand_id
1 'polypeptide(L)'
;MVRQINRFIQNTVDKKHQHFQFRAFIFMLLQNKSRTDRSWPTPTTPWVMKMNWHDLLFMHYRVPVEQLRRLIPEPLEIDTFEGAAWIGVVPFRMTGVAPRLVPPVPWLSNFPELNVRTYVSINGKPAVWFFSLDATNPLAVRFARRTFHFEYMDANITFEQKEKSCDGTWINYQSTRTHKGEPSARFDCEYRPIGTSFRATPGSLEHFLTARYCLYCANSAGKVFRGEIDHDPWELQQAQAIVHENSMLNGLGIDLLDEEPTLHYARRIDAKAWPIRAAD
;
A
#
# COMPACT_ATOMS: atom_id res chain seq x y z
N MET A 1 27.13 -49.65 -38.39
CA MET A 1 26.76 -49.86 -36.98
C MET A 1 27.32 -48.72 -36.08
N VAL A 2 28.61 -48.42 -36.09
CA VAL A 2 29.24 -47.35 -35.24
C VAL A 2 28.65 -45.96 -35.45
N ARG A 3 28.35 -45.53 -36.71
CA ARG A 3 27.76 -44.22 -37.01
C ARG A 3 26.32 -44.05 -36.51
N GLN A 4 25.55 -45.12 -36.39
CA GLN A 4 24.18 -45.07 -35.83
C GLN A 4 24.19 -44.97 -34.29
N ILE A 5 25.14 -45.63 -33.63
CA ILE A 5 25.31 -45.55 -32.19
C ILE A 5 25.75 -44.13 -31.77
N ASN A 6 26.70 -43.52 -32.49
CA ASN A 6 27.13 -42.16 -32.21
C ASN A 6 25.99 -41.12 -32.40
N ARG A 7 25.13 -41.31 -33.41
CA ARG A 7 23.99 -40.43 -33.63
C ARG A 7 22.92 -40.57 -32.51
N PHE A 8 22.75 -41.80 -31.99
CA PHE A 8 21.83 -42.05 -30.87
C PHE A 8 22.35 -41.44 -29.57
N ILE A 9 23.65 -41.55 -29.29
CA ILE A 9 24.29 -40.94 -28.11
C ILE A 9 24.24 -39.43 -28.20
N GLN A 10 24.50 -38.82 -29.35
CA GLN A 10 24.46 -37.37 -29.58
C GLN A 10 23.03 -36.84 -29.33
N ASN A 11 22.00 -37.48 -29.88
CA ASN A 11 20.60 -37.10 -29.69
C ASN A 11 20.13 -37.27 -28.23
N THR A 12 20.70 -38.20 -27.47
CA THR A 12 20.35 -38.43 -26.07
C THR A 12 21.04 -37.40 -25.16
N VAL A 13 22.27 -36.98 -25.51
CA VAL A 13 23.00 -35.92 -24.79
C VAL A 13 22.31 -34.56 -25.03
N ASP A 14 21.93 -34.28 -26.29
CA ASP A 14 21.22 -33.03 -26.62
C ASP A 14 19.86 -32.93 -25.96
N LYS A 15 19.09 -34.01 -25.87
CA LYS A 15 17.83 -34.03 -25.12
C LYS A 15 18.01 -33.81 -23.62
N LYS A 16 19.07 -34.39 -23.01
CA LYS A 16 19.38 -34.15 -21.60
C LYS A 16 19.84 -32.71 -21.36
N HIS A 17 20.59 -32.14 -22.29
CA HIS A 17 21.04 -30.74 -22.20
C HIS A 17 19.89 -29.76 -22.37
N GLN A 18 18.98 -30.00 -23.32
CA GLN A 18 17.73 -29.23 -23.47
C GLN A 18 16.82 -29.35 -22.23
N HIS A 19 16.71 -30.54 -21.64
CA HIS A 19 15.91 -30.74 -20.43
C HIS A 19 16.52 -30.05 -19.21
N PHE A 20 17.85 -30.03 -19.12
CA PHE A 20 18.56 -29.29 -18.08
C PHE A 20 18.44 -27.77 -18.26
N GLN A 21 18.59 -27.28 -19.48
CA GLN A 21 18.39 -25.86 -19.83
C GLN A 21 16.94 -25.42 -19.56
N PHE A 22 15.95 -26.25 -19.92
CA PHE A 22 14.55 -25.98 -19.66
C PHE A 22 14.23 -26.00 -18.15
N ARG A 23 14.82 -26.91 -17.38
CA ARG A 23 14.68 -26.91 -15.91
C ARG A 23 15.37 -25.71 -15.27
N ALA A 24 16.55 -25.33 -15.75
CA ALA A 24 17.24 -24.13 -15.29
C ALA A 24 16.46 -22.86 -15.63
N PHE A 25 15.85 -22.79 -16.81
CA PHE A 25 14.98 -21.70 -17.23
C PHE A 25 13.68 -21.63 -16.40
N ILE A 26 13.03 -22.77 -16.16
CA ILE A 26 11.87 -22.87 -15.26
C ILE A 26 12.28 -22.50 -13.82
N PHE A 27 13.43 -22.96 -13.34
CA PHE A 27 13.94 -22.60 -12.02
C PHE A 27 14.27 -21.10 -11.93
N MET A 28 14.84 -20.52 -12.99
CA MET A 28 15.07 -19.08 -13.09
C MET A 28 13.77 -18.27 -13.18
N LEU A 29 12.75 -18.76 -13.90
CA LEU A 29 11.41 -18.18 -13.93
C LEU A 29 10.69 -18.31 -12.57
N LEU A 30 10.91 -19.41 -11.86
CA LEU A 30 10.37 -19.62 -10.52
C LEU A 30 11.12 -18.81 -9.45
N GLN A 31 12.38 -18.52 -9.64
CA GLN A 31 13.14 -17.58 -8.78
C GLN A 31 12.82 -16.11 -9.06
N ASN A 32 12.26 -15.80 -10.23
CA ASN A 32 11.74 -14.46 -10.56
C ASN A 32 10.32 -14.23 -10.01
N LYS A 33 9.86 -15.07 -9.10
CA LYS A 33 8.69 -14.82 -8.28
C LYS A 33 8.99 -13.62 -7.39
N SER A 34 8.23 -12.55 -7.53
CA SER A 34 8.27 -11.27 -6.85
C SER A 34 9.06 -11.35 -5.53
N ARG A 35 10.22 -10.72 -5.49
CA ARG A 35 10.95 -10.50 -4.25
C ARG A 35 10.17 -9.44 -3.48
N THR A 36 9.19 -9.86 -2.74
CA THR A 36 8.60 -8.98 -1.75
C THR A 36 9.63 -8.78 -0.64
N ASP A 37 9.80 -7.54 -0.16
CA ASP A 37 10.62 -7.24 1.03
C ASP A 37 9.95 -7.73 2.31
N ARG A 38 9.06 -8.68 2.17
CA ARG A 38 8.27 -9.26 3.23
C ARG A 38 9.10 -10.19 4.10
N SER A 39 9.16 -9.92 5.40
CA SER A 39 9.95 -10.69 6.37
C SER A 39 9.28 -11.99 6.86
N TRP A 40 8.05 -12.29 6.43
CA TRP A 40 7.33 -13.54 6.76
C TRP A 40 6.64 -14.11 5.52
N PRO A 41 6.35 -15.43 5.49
CA PRO A 41 5.71 -16.07 4.34
C PRO A 41 4.33 -15.47 4.02
N THR A 42 3.99 -15.42 2.73
CA THR A 42 2.63 -15.13 2.27
C THR A 42 1.67 -16.20 2.80
N PRO A 43 0.43 -15.85 3.18
CA PRO A 43 -0.55 -16.86 3.62
C PRO A 43 -0.76 -17.95 2.58
N THR A 44 -0.84 -19.20 3.03
CA THR A 44 -1.07 -20.36 2.16
C THR A 44 -2.54 -20.48 1.69
N THR A 45 -3.45 -19.78 2.39
CA THR A 45 -4.86 -19.72 1.97
C THR A 45 -5.01 -18.82 0.75
N PRO A 46 -6.06 -19.03 -0.08
CA PRO A 46 -6.33 -18.15 -1.20
C PRO A 46 -6.56 -16.70 -0.77
N TRP A 47 -6.04 -15.75 -1.54
CA TRP A 47 -6.41 -14.34 -1.42
C TRP A 47 -7.88 -14.13 -1.77
N VAL A 48 -8.53 -13.11 -1.21
CA VAL A 48 -9.96 -12.86 -1.38
C VAL A 48 -10.27 -11.62 -2.19
N MET A 49 -9.36 -10.67 -2.27
CA MET A 49 -9.56 -9.41 -2.99
C MET A 49 -8.29 -9.01 -3.73
N LYS A 50 -8.47 -8.40 -4.89
CA LYS A 50 -7.42 -7.74 -5.66
C LYS A 50 -7.77 -6.29 -5.88
N MET A 51 -6.75 -5.44 -6.06
CA MET A 51 -6.88 -4.02 -6.35
C MET A 51 -5.60 -3.49 -6.99
N ASN A 52 -5.72 -2.38 -7.69
CA ASN A 52 -4.58 -1.64 -8.20
C ASN A 52 -4.62 -0.23 -7.60
N TRP A 53 -3.49 0.22 -7.08
CA TRP A 53 -3.32 1.56 -6.56
C TRP A 53 -2.51 2.38 -7.55
N HIS A 54 -2.94 3.60 -7.80
CA HIS A 54 -2.35 4.49 -8.80
C HIS A 54 -2.08 5.87 -8.22
N ASP A 55 -1.01 6.46 -8.71
CA ASP A 55 -0.70 7.87 -8.51
C ASP A 55 -0.65 8.27 -7.02
N LEU A 56 -0.02 7.41 -6.19
CA LEU A 56 0.05 7.62 -4.75
C LEU A 56 1.04 8.74 -4.44
N LEU A 57 0.60 9.70 -3.63
CA LEU A 57 1.49 10.56 -2.88
C LEU A 57 1.66 9.99 -1.47
N PHE A 58 2.86 9.64 -1.09
CA PHE A 58 3.23 9.34 0.28
C PHE A 58 3.72 10.63 0.94
N MET A 59 2.88 11.26 1.75
CA MET A 59 3.21 12.46 2.51
C MET A 59 3.36 12.06 3.98
N HIS A 60 4.59 12.05 4.49
CA HIS A 60 4.89 11.54 5.82
C HIS A 60 5.46 12.63 6.72
N TYR A 61 4.95 12.69 7.93
CA TYR A 61 5.38 13.60 8.99
C TYR A 61 5.96 12.82 10.16
N ARG A 62 7.03 13.34 10.76
CA ARG A 62 7.52 12.86 12.05
C ARG A 62 6.59 13.36 13.14
N VAL A 63 6.32 12.49 14.12
CA VAL A 63 5.48 12.84 15.27
C VAL A 63 6.07 12.25 16.54
N PRO A 64 5.91 12.91 17.69
CA PRO A 64 6.27 12.33 18.97
C PRO A 64 5.49 11.03 19.24
N VAL A 65 6.19 10.01 19.74
CA VAL A 65 5.59 8.69 20.03
C VAL A 65 4.41 8.81 20.99
N GLU A 66 4.50 9.70 21.98
CA GLU A 66 3.50 9.94 23.01
C GLU A 66 2.18 10.45 22.45
N GLN A 67 2.21 11.22 21.36
CA GLN A 67 1.01 11.70 20.70
C GLN A 67 0.25 10.55 20.02
N LEU A 68 0.96 9.59 19.44
CA LEU A 68 0.34 8.42 18.84
C LEU A 68 -0.09 7.38 19.86
N ARG A 69 0.66 7.21 20.96
CA ARG A 69 0.38 6.15 21.95
C ARG A 69 -1.06 6.20 22.48
N ARG A 70 -1.59 7.40 22.73
CA ARG A 70 -2.98 7.59 23.21
C ARG A 70 -4.05 7.20 22.20
N LEU A 71 -3.69 7.12 20.89
CA LEU A 71 -4.61 6.84 19.78
C LEU A 71 -4.55 5.38 19.31
N ILE A 72 -3.53 4.65 19.73
CA ILE A 72 -3.29 3.27 19.29
C ILE A 72 -3.70 2.31 20.40
N PRO A 73 -4.63 1.38 20.15
CA PRO A 73 -5.08 0.42 21.15
C PRO A 73 -3.98 -0.59 21.50
N GLU A 74 -3.98 -1.08 22.74
CA GLU A 74 -3.25 -2.27 23.11
C GLU A 74 -3.80 -3.52 22.37
N PRO A 75 -2.99 -4.51 21.99
CA PRO A 75 -1.56 -4.65 22.28
C PRO A 75 -0.64 -4.13 21.18
N LEU A 76 -1.10 -3.19 20.34
CA LEU A 76 -0.28 -2.63 19.25
C LEU A 76 0.88 -1.79 19.81
N GLU A 77 2.08 -2.08 19.38
CA GLU A 77 3.28 -1.28 19.64
C GLU A 77 3.46 -0.26 18.52
N ILE A 78 3.87 0.97 18.84
CA ILE A 78 4.20 1.96 17.82
C ILE A 78 5.55 1.59 17.21
N ASP A 79 5.58 1.39 15.90
CA ASP A 79 6.81 1.13 15.18
C ASP A 79 7.49 2.46 14.85
N THR A 80 8.80 2.54 15.12
CA THR A 80 9.58 3.79 15.00
C THR A 80 10.77 3.61 14.06
N PHE A 81 11.18 4.69 13.43
CA PHE A 81 12.42 4.77 12.68
C PHE A 81 13.33 5.81 13.31
N GLU A 82 14.54 5.39 13.71
CA GLU A 82 15.50 6.24 14.46
C GLU A 82 14.88 6.93 15.68
N GLY A 83 14.02 6.21 16.41
CA GLY A 83 13.35 6.69 17.61
C GLY A 83 12.17 7.63 17.37
N ALA A 84 11.83 7.95 16.12
CA ALA A 84 10.68 8.77 15.76
C ALA A 84 9.52 7.92 15.28
N ALA A 85 8.30 8.29 15.65
CA ALA A 85 7.09 7.77 15.05
C ALA A 85 6.72 8.59 13.78
N TRP A 86 5.90 8.02 12.93
CA TRP A 86 5.55 8.60 11.64
C TRP A 86 4.05 8.50 11.38
N ILE A 87 3.49 9.54 10.79
CA ILE A 87 2.12 9.54 10.30
C ILE A 87 2.11 9.88 8.81
N GLY A 88 1.30 9.17 8.03
CA GLY A 88 1.18 9.37 6.59
C GLY A 88 -0.20 9.86 6.20
N VAL A 89 -0.25 10.87 5.34
CA VAL A 89 -1.43 11.28 4.57
C VAL A 89 -1.19 10.85 3.14
N VAL A 90 -2.02 9.92 2.64
CA VAL A 90 -1.73 9.22 1.37
C VAL A 90 -2.96 9.28 0.47
N PRO A 91 -3.06 10.31 -0.40
CA PRO A 91 -4.05 10.36 -1.47
C PRO A 91 -3.62 9.46 -2.63
N PHE A 92 -4.58 8.77 -3.24
CA PHE A 92 -4.36 7.90 -4.39
C PHE A 92 -5.67 7.56 -5.10
N ARG A 93 -5.56 6.80 -6.19
CA ARG A 93 -6.71 6.29 -6.93
C ARG A 93 -6.68 4.77 -6.95
N MET A 94 -7.79 4.15 -6.57
CA MET A 94 -8.01 2.71 -6.70
C MET A 94 -8.66 2.37 -8.03
N THR A 95 -8.25 1.24 -8.62
CA THR A 95 -8.93 0.62 -9.77
C THR A 95 -8.97 -0.89 -9.65
N GLY A 96 -9.92 -1.49 -10.34
CA GLY A 96 -10.01 -2.94 -10.45
C GLY A 96 -10.26 -3.66 -9.13
N VAL A 97 -10.78 -2.98 -8.11
CA VAL A 97 -11.15 -3.60 -6.83
C VAL A 97 -12.20 -4.67 -7.08
N ALA A 98 -11.86 -5.91 -6.79
CA ALA A 98 -12.76 -7.02 -7.02
C ALA A 98 -12.47 -8.21 -6.09
N PRO A 99 -13.52 -8.91 -5.63
CA PRO A 99 -13.36 -10.21 -5.00
C PRO A 99 -12.70 -11.21 -5.96
N ARG A 100 -12.06 -12.23 -5.40
CA ARG A 100 -11.48 -13.31 -6.20
C ARG A 100 -12.54 -13.95 -7.08
N LEU A 101 -12.19 -14.22 -8.35
CA LEU A 101 -13.05 -14.85 -9.36
C LEU A 101 -14.26 -13.99 -9.79
N VAL A 102 -14.37 -12.76 -9.32
CA VAL A 102 -15.42 -11.82 -9.76
C VAL A 102 -14.77 -10.75 -10.62
N PRO A 103 -15.33 -10.42 -11.79
CA PRO A 103 -14.83 -9.29 -12.58
C PRO A 103 -15.10 -7.97 -11.85
N PRO A 104 -14.22 -6.98 -12.00
CA PRO A 104 -14.44 -5.65 -11.43
C PRO A 104 -15.66 -4.97 -12.10
N VAL A 105 -16.45 -4.28 -11.29
CA VAL A 105 -17.57 -3.46 -11.76
C VAL A 105 -17.10 -2.00 -11.83
N PRO A 106 -17.01 -1.36 -13.01
CA PRO A 106 -16.29 -0.10 -13.19
C PRO A 106 -16.65 1.01 -12.19
N TRP A 107 -17.94 1.24 -11.95
CA TRP A 107 -18.41 2.30 -11.03
C TRP A 107 -18.22 1.96 -9.53
N LEU A 108 -18.04 0.67 -9.18
CA LEU A 108 -17.81 0.21 -7.82
C LEU A 108 -16.33 -0.03 -7.54
N SER A 109 -15.58 -0.37 -8.57
CA SER A 109 -14.20 -0.85 -8.48
C SER A 109 -13.15 0.22 -8.75
N ASN A 110 -13.56 1.44 -9.13
CA ASN A 110 -12.66 2.53 -9.49
C ASN A 110 -13.09 3.82 -8.76
N PHE A 111 -12.28 4.27 -7.81
CA PHE A 111 -12.55 5.46 -7.02
C PHE A 111 -11.27 6.01 -6.40
N PRO A 112 -11.19 7.33 -6.14
CA PRO A 112 -10.12 7.90 -5.35
C PRO A 112 -10.33 7.60 -3.86
N GLU A 113 -9.22 7.47 -3.15
CA GLU A 113 -9.17 7.25 -1.70
C GLU A 113 -8.04 8.08 -1.09
N LEU A 114 -8.24 8.58 0.11
CA LEU A 114 -7.23 9.20 0.92
C LEU A 114 -7.18 8.52 2.27
N ASN A 115 -6.04 7.99 2.67
CA ASN A 115 -5.89 7.43 3.99
C ASN A 115 -4.96 8.24 4.89
N VAL A 116 -5.28 8.23 6.19
CA VAL A 116 -4.40 8.69 7.26
C VAL A 116 -3.96 7.46 8.03
N ARG A 117 -2.65 7.24 8.11
CA ARG A 117 -2.10 6.02 8.67
C ARG A 117 -0.86 6.24 9.51
N THR A 118 -0.58 5.32 10.41
CA THR A 118 0.68 5.22 11.14
C THR A 118 1.21 3.79 11.10
N TYR A 119 2.34 3.58 11.73
CA TYR A 119 3.11 2.35 11.68
C TYR A 119 3.13 1.70 13.06
N VAL A 120 2.76 0.43 13.09
CA VAL A 120 2.61 -0.35 14.32
C VAL A 120 3.14 -1.76 14.15
N SER A 121 3.34 -2.46 15.25
CA SER A 121 3.69 -3.89 15.23
C SER A 121 3.00 -4.68 16.34
N ILE A 122 2.87 -5.98 16.13
CA ILE A 122 2.60 -6.99 17.19
C ILE A 122 3.60 -8.11 17.00
N ASN A 123 4.28 -8.50 18.08
CA ASN A 123 5.26 -9.59 18.07
C ASN A 123 6.31 -9.42 16.95
N GLY A 124 6.79 -8.18 16.73
CA GLY A 124 7.78 -7.85 15.71
C GLY A 124 7.27 -7.94 14.26
N LYS A 125 5.96 -8.05 14.02
CA LYS A 125 5.36 -8.01 12.68
C LYS A 125 4.91 -6.59 12.33
N PRO A 126 5.67 -5.87 11.48
CA PRO A 126 5.37 -4.50 11.13
C PRO A 126 4.14 -4.39 10.23
N ALA A 127 3.31 -3.38 10.49
CA ALA A 127 2.05 -3.16 9.78
C ALA A 127 1.69 -1.68 9.75
N VAL A 128 0.61 -1.36 9.05
CA VAL A 128 -0.05 -0.06 9.13
C VAL A 128 -1.28 -0.13 10.02
N TRP A 129 -1.57 0.98 10.69
CA TRP A 129 -2.83 1.28 11.36
C TRP A 129 -3.46 2.49 10.68
N PHE A 130 -4.75 2.39 10.32
CA PHE A 130 -5.48 3.48 9.68
C PHE A 130 -6.31 4.25 10.70
N PHE A 131 -6.12 5.56 10.75
CA PHE A 131 -7.00 6.47 11.48
C PHE A 131 -8.25 6.83 10.68
N SER A 132 -8.11 6.95 9.36
CA SER A 132 -9.23 7.11 8.44
C SER A 132 -8.88 6.65 7.04
N LEU A 133 -9.92 6.25 6.29
CA LEU A 133 -9.88 5.94 4.86
C LEU A 133 -11.05 6.66 4.20
N ASP A 134 -10.79 7.84 3.68
CA ASP A 134 -11.79 8.67 3.03
C ASP A 134 -11.97 8.21 1.57
N ALA A 135 -13.19 7.87 1.15
CA ALA A 135 -13.48 7.35 -0.18
C ALA A 135 -14.81 7.88 -0.75
N THR A 136 -14.87 7.97 -2.07
CA THR A 136 -16.05 8.51 -2.77
C THR A 136 -17.18 7.51 -2.95
N ASN A 137 -16.92 6.21 -2.79
CA ASN A 137 -17.91 5.18 -3.04
C ASN A 137 -18.62 4.73 -1.77
N PRO A 138 -19.88 5.21 -1.50
CA PRO A 138 -20.57 4.89 -0.27
C PRO A 138 -20.87 3.40 -0.07
N LEU A 139 -21.04 2.63 -1.13
CA LEU A 139 -21.25 1.18 -1.03
C LEU A 139 -19.97 0.46 -0.63
N ALA A 140 -18.83 0.85 -1.20
CA ALA A 140 -17.52 0.34 -0.80
C ALA A 140 -17.22 0.68 0.67
N VAL A 141 -17.49 1.91 1.08
CA VAL A 141 -17.36 2.38 2.47
C VAL A 141 -18.15 1.49 3.43
N ARG A 142 -19.44 1.29 3.18
CA ARG A 142 -20.30 0.46 4.08
C ARG A 142 -19.88 -0.99 4.09
N PHE A 143 -19.54 -1.54 2.94
CA PHE A 143 -19.05 -2.91 2.85
C PHE A 143 -17.75 -3.09 3.67
N ALA A 144 -16.79 -2.21 3.49
CA ALA A 144 -15.49 -2.30 4.15
C ALA A 144 -15.61 -2.11 5.69
N ARG A 145 -16.39 -1.14 6.14
CA ARG A 145 -16.70 -0.96 7.59
C ARG A 145 -17.32 -2.20 8.22
N ARG A 146 -18.26 -2.84 7.51
CA ARG A 146 -18.97 -4.02 8.04
C ARG A 146 -18.13 -5.28 8.03
N THR A 147 -17.25 -5.45 7.04
CA THR A 147 -16.54 -6.72 6.82
C THR A 147 -15.10 -6.71 7.35
N PHE A 148 -14.43 -5.55 7.31
CA PHE A 148 -13.02 -5.43 7.63
C PHE A 148 -12.72 -4.56 8.86
N HIS A 149 -13.74 -3.98 9.49
CA HIS A 149 -13.60 -3.09 10.65
C HIS A 149 -12.63 -1.92 10.42
N PHE A 150 -12.55 -1.44 9.16
CA PHE A 150 -11.74 -0.28 8.83
C PHE A 150 -12.51 1.02 9.02
N GLU A 151 -11.81 2.07 9.42
CA GLU A 151 -12.35 3.41 9.61
C GLU A 151 -12.56 4.14 8.26
N TYR A 152 -13.37 3.53 7.38
CA TYR A 152 -13.77 4.15 6.12
C TYR A 152 -14.77 5.28 6.34
N MET A 153 -14.53 6.42 5.68
CA MET A 153 -15.34 7.62 5.75
C MET A 153 -15.89 7.97 4.36
N ASP A 154 -17.15 8.44 4.32
CA ASP A 154 -17.67 9.04 3.09
C ASP A 154 -16.98 10.37 2.84
N ALA A 155 -16.54 10.61 1.62
CA ALA A 155 -15.92 11.86 1.21
C ALA A 155 -16.27 12.21 -0.23
N ASN A 156 -16.29 13.51 -0.53
CA ASN A 156 -16.26 14.01 -1.90
C ASN A 156 -14.81 14.22 -2.29
N ILE A 157 -14.34 13.46 -3.29
CA ILE A 157 -12.94 13.54 -3.75
C ILE A 157 -12.93 13.82 -5.24
N THR A 158 -12.14 14.80 -5.66
CA THR A 158 -11.79 15.04 -7.06
C THR A 158 -10.35 14.64 -7.31
N PHE A 159 -10.12 14.04 -8.45
CA PHE A 159 -8.80 13.62 -8.93
C PHE A 159 -8.67 14.00 -10.40
N GLU A 160 -7.76 14.91 -10.71
CA GLU A 160 -7.52 15.40 -12.06
C GLU A 160 -6.03 15.38 -12.39
N GLN A 161 -5.69 14.93 -13.58
CA GLN A 161 -4.34 15.06 -14.12
C GLN A 161 -4.31 16.24 -15.10
N LYS A 162 -3.38 17.18 -14.90
CA LYS A 162 -3.22 18.37 -15.72
C LYS A 162 -1.80 18.46 -16.23
N GLU A 163 -1.64 18.57 -17.54
CA GLU A 163 -0.36 18.90 -18.15
C GLU A 163 -0.07 20.39 -17.93
N LYS A 164 1.09 20.71 -17.32
CA LYS A 164 1.62 22.07 -17.23
C LYS A 164 2.82 22.17 -18.17
N SER A 165 2.74 23.01 -19.16
CA SER A 165 3.60 23.06 -20.37
C SER A 165 5.12 22.93 -20.16
N CYS A 166 5.67 23.28 -19.02
CA CYS A 166 7.11 23.19 -18.73
C CYS A 166 7.45 22.20 -17.63
N ASP A 167 6.44 21.73 -16.87
CA ASP A 167 6.61 20.99 -15.61
C ASP A 167 6.09 19.58 -15.63
N GLY A 168 5.57 19.10 -16.78
CA GLY A 168 4.97 17.78 -16.93
C GLY A 168 3.59 17.65 -16.28
N THR A 169 3.18 16.41 -16.03
CA THR A 169 1.84 16.10 -15.50
C THR A 169 1.79 16.36 -13.99
N TRP A 170 0.90 17.26 -13.58
CA TRP A 170 0.51 17.48 -12.20
C TRP A 170 -0.79 16.77 -11.88
N ILE A 171 -0.91 16.27 -10.65
CA ILE A 171 -2.12 15.69 -10.11
C ILE A 171 -2.73 16.71 -9.16
N ASN A 172 -3.96 17.11 -9.43
CA ASN A 172 -4.78 17.92 -8.53
C ASN A 172 -5.70 16.98 -7.76
N TYR A 173 -5.59 16.98 -6.44
CA TYR A 173 -6.33 16.10 -5.55
C TYR A 173 -7.01 16.91 -4.45
N GLN A 174 -8.34 16.84 -4.42
CA GLN A 174 -9.13 17.52 -3.38
C GLN A 174 -10.04 16.50 -2.70
N SER A 175 -10.07 16.51 -1.38
CA SER A 175 -10.95 15.69 -0.57
C SER A 175 -11.68 16.53 0.48
N THR A 176 -12.97 16.27 0.64
CA THR A 176 -13.78 16.83 1.73
C THR A 176 -14.59 15.70 2.37
N ARG A 177 -14.31 15.41 3.62
CA ARG A 177 -15.06 14.39 4.39
C ARG A 177 -16.50 14.83 4.58
N THR A 178 -17.44 13.92 4.28
CA THR A 178 -18.89 14.15 4.40
C THR A 178 -19.56 13.16 5.35
N HIS A 179 -18.79 12.26 5.96
CA HIS A 179 -19.29 11.22 6.86
C HIS A 179 -19.92 11.85 8.11
N LYS A 180 -21.20 11.53 8.36
CA LYS A 180 -21.96 12.09 9.47
C LYS A 180 -21.44 11.57 10.81
N GLY A 181 -21.30 12.48 11.78
CA GLY A 181 -20.84 12.15 13.14
C GLY A 181 -19.34 12.13 13.32
N GLU A 182 -18.59 12.28 12.24
CA GLU A 182 -17.12 12.34 12.28
C GLU A 182 -16.59 13.77 12.12
N PRO A 183 -15.42 14.10 12.66
CA PRO A 183 -14.81 15.41 12.46
C PRO A 183 -14.67 15.78 11.00
N SER A 184 -14.94 17.02 10.65
CA SER A 184 -14.69 17.53 9.31
C SER A 184 -13.20 17.47 9.00
N ALA A 185 -12.88 17.07 7.78
CA ALA A 185 -11.49 17.03 7.30
C ALA A 185 -11.45 17.42 5.82
N ARG A 186 -10.43 18.18 5.44
CA ARG A 186 -10.18 18.62 4.07
C ARG A 186 -8.72 18.42 3.68
N PHE A 187 -8.54 18.09 2.44
CA PHE A 187 -7.23 18.00 1.83
C PHE A 187 -7.30 18.58 0.43
N ASP A 188 -6.42 19.53 0.13
CA ASP A 188 -6.28 20.16 -1.18
C ASP A 188 -4.80 20.26 -1.53
N CYS A 189 -4.37 19.55 -2.57
CA CYS A 189 -2.98 19.42 -2.92
C CYS A 189 -2.78 19.21 -4.43
N GLU A 190 -1.79 19.89 -4.98
CA GLU A 190 -1.23 19.55 -6.29
C GLU A 190 0.11 18.85 -6.10
N TYR A 191 0.34 17.74 -6.79
CA TYR A 191 1.60 17.01 -6.69
C TYR A 191 2.04 16.39 -8.00
N ARG A 192 3.32 16.07 -8.10
CA ARG A 192 3.92 15.38 -9.24
C ARG A 192 5.13 14.53 -8.81
N PRO A 193 5.47 13.49 -9.56
CA PRO A 193 6.78 12.83 -9.44
C PRO A 193 7.89 13.75 -9.95
N ILE A 194 9.06 13.64 -9.31
CA ILE A 194 10.30 14.26 -9.78
C ILE A 194 11.44 13.25 -9.77
N GLY A 195 12.44 13.45 -10.64
CA GLY A 195 13.60 12.56 -10.72
C GLY A 195 13.28 11.16 -11.27
N THR A 196 14.21 10.26 -11.10
CA THR A 196 14.13 8.86 -11.56
C THR A 196 13.48 7.97 -10.52
N SER A 197 12.84 6.86 -10.97
CA SER A 197 12.31 5.85 -10.06
C SER A 197 13.44 5.06 -9.40
N PHE A 198 13.20 4.65 -8.15
CA PHE A 198 14.11 3.83 -7.36
C PHE A 198 13.31 2.84 -6.48
N ARG A 199 13.98 1.82 -6.00
CA ARG A 199 13.45 0.93 -4.95
C ARG A 199 14.12 1.27 -3.64
N ALA A 200 13.31 1.28 -2.58
CA ALA A 200 13.81 1.53 -1.23
C ALA A 200 14.84 0.47 -0.82
N THR A 201 15.95 0.90 -0.25
CA THR A 201 16.94 -0.01 0.29
C THR A 201 16.46 -0.58 1.62
N PRO A 202 16.55 -1.89 1.87
CA PRO A 202 16.22 -2.45 3.17
C PRO A 202 16.93 -1.72 4.31
N GLY A 203 16.16 -1.30 5.33
CA GLY A 203 16.67 -0.53 6.47
C GLY A 203 16.67 1.00 6.27
N SER A 204 16.34 1.51 5.07
CA SER A 204 16.14 2.96 4.88
C SER A 204 14.78 3.42 5.40
N LEU A 205 14.61 4.74 5.52
CA LEU A 205 13.34 5.35 5.89
C LEU A 205 12.24 5.01 4.88
N GLU A 206 12.54 5.09 3.59
CA GLU A 206 11.59 4.76 2.53
C GLU A 206 11.10 3.31 2.63
N HIS A 207 12.02 2.39 2.94
CA HIS A 207 11.67 0.99 3.18
C HIS A 207 10.77 0.85 4.41
N PHE A 208 11.12 1.51 5.52
CA PHE A 208 10.29 1.53 6.74
C PHE A 208 8.88 2.06 6.45
N LEU A 209 8.74 3.14 5.69
CA LEU A 209 7.46 3.80 5.39
C LEU A 209 6.59 3.04 4.38
N THR A 210 7.18 2.22 3.51
CA THR A 210 6.47 1.67 2.36
C THR A 210 6.42 0.14 2.29
N ALA A 211 7.41 -0.58 2.85
CA ALA A 211 7.44 -2.04 2.82
C ALA A 211 6.53 -2.64 3.91
N ARG A 212 5.22 -2.43 3.78
CA ARG A 212 4.20 -2.87 4.74
C ARG A 212 3.26 -3.87 4.08
N TYR A 213 3.30 -5.11 4.56
CA TYR A 213 2.54 -6.24 4.00
C TYR A 213 1.45 -6.73 4.95
N CYS A 214 1.14 -5.94 5.95
CA CYS A 214 0.13 -6.22 6.97
C CYS A 214 -0.53 -4.92 7.41
N LEU A 215 -1.75 -5.03 7.86
CA LEU A 215 -2.51 -3.95 8.48
C LEU A 215 -3.21 -4.49 9.73
N TYR A 216 -3.39 -3.64 10.71
CA TYR A 216 -4.21 -3.93 11.89
C TYR A 216 -5.43 -3.04 11.92
N CYS A 217 -6.51 -3.57 12.44
CA CYS A 217 -7.75 -2.86 12.75
C CYS A 217 -8.35 -3.40 14.05
N ALA A 218 -9.28 -2.66 14.65
CA ALA A 218 -10.01 -3.11 15.83
C ALA A 218 -11.52 -3.01 15.60
N ASN A 219 -12.28 -3.91 16.22
CA ASN A 219 -13.71 -3.76 16.26
C ASN A 219 -14.14 -2.84 17.43
N SER A 220 -15.44 -2.54 17.53
CA SER A 220 -16.00 -1.69 18.59
C SER A 220 -15.81 -2.23 20.02
N ALA A 221 -15.45 -3.51 20.17
CA ALA A 221 -15.12 -4.12 21.45
C ALA A 221 -13.60 -4.06 21.77
N GLY A 222 -12.82 -3.37 20.94
CA GLY A 222 -11.36 -3.25 21.11
C GLY A 222 -10.56 -4.49 20.70
N LYS A 223 -11.19 -5.53 20.15
CA LYS A 223 -10.49 -6.72 19.65
C LYS A 223 -9.75 -6.39 18.38
N VAL A 224 -8.43 -6.64 18.38
CA VAL A 224 -7.55 -6.37 17.25
C VAL A 224 -7.58 -7.51 16.23
N PHE A 225 -7.62 -7.15 14.96
CA PHE A 225 -7.56 -8.05 13.82
C PHE A 225 -6.38 -7.67 12.92
N ARG A 226 -5.91 -8.65 12.17
CA ARG A 226 -4.83 -8.51 11.20
C ARG A 226 -5.33 -8.86 9.81
N GLY A 227 -5.06 -8.00 8.83
CA GLY A 227 -5.21 -8.25 7.42
C GLY A 227 -3.84 -8.37 6.75
N GLU A 228 -3.66 -9.39 5.93
CA GLU A 228 -2.45 -9.57 5.13
C GLU A 228 -2.69 -9.01 3.73
N ILE A 229 -1.73 -8.27 3.21
CA ILE A 229 -1.69 -7.83 1.83
C ILE A 229 -0.36 -8.25 1.19
N ASP A 230 -0.35 -8.37 -0.12
CA ASP A 230 0.84 -8.71 -0.89
C ASP A 230 0.90 -7.86 -2.15
N HIS A 231 2.07 -7.33 -2.43
CA HIS A 231 2.40 -6.54 -3.60
C HIS A 231 3.91 -6.60 -3.86
N ASP A 232 4.34 -6.26 -5.04
CA ASP A 232 5.76 -6.10 -5.34
C ASP A 232 6.37 -4.94 -4.54
N PRO A 233 7.71 -4.89 -4.36
CA PRO A 233 8.37 -3.72 -3.81
C PRO A 233 8.01 -2.46 -4.60
N TRP A 234 7.77 -1.36 -3.89
CA TRP A 234 7.39 -0.10 -4.49
C TRP A 234 8.48 0.46 -5.40
N GLU A 235 8.08 0.88 -6.59
CA GLU A 235 8.90 1.76 -7.43
C GLU A 235 8.56 3.20 -7.07
N LEU A 236 9.39 3.78 -6.23
CA LEU A 236 9.22 5.13 -5.70
C LEU A 236 9.90 6.16 -6.58
N GLN A 237 9.41 7.38 -6.56
CA GLN A 237 10.08 8.59 -7.03
C GLN A 237 10.01 9.62 -5.91
N GLN A 238 10.92 10.57 -5.89
CA GLN A 238 10.71 11.77 -5.10
C GLN A 238 9.47 12.50 -5.63
N ALA A 239 8.78 13.23 -4.76
CA ALA A 239 7.62 14.01 -5.16
C ALA A 239 7.82 15.50 -4.82
N GLN A 240 7.16 16.33 -5.60
CA GLN A 240 6.94 17.72 -5.29
C GLN A 240 5.44 17.91 -5.04
N ALA A 241 5.10 18.67 -4.00
CA ALA A 241 3.71 18.95 -3.66
C ALA A 241 3.53 20.43 -3.29
N ILE A 242 2.36 20.97 -3.63
CA ILE A 242 1.86 22.28 -3.20
C ILE A 242 0.59 21.99 -2.40
N VAL A 243 0.67 22.12 -1.09
CA VAL A 243 -0.45 21.86 -0.18
C VAL A 243 -1.18 23.16 0.08
N HIS A 244 -2.44 23.24 -0.37
CA HIS A 244 -3.31 24.40 -0.14
C HIS A 244 -4.07 24.27 1.18
N GLU A 245 -4.49 23.05 1.52
CA GLU A 245 -5.17 22.74 2.77
C GLU A 245 -4.89 21.28 3.20
N ASN A 246 -4.58 21.05 4.46
CA ASN A 246 -4.49 19.72 5.06
C ASN A 246 -4.97 19.75 6.50
N SER A 247 -6.25 19.48 6.71
CA SER A 247 -6.85 19.34 8.04
C SER A 247 -7.12 17.89 8.44
N MET A 248 -6.53 16.91 7.72
CA MET A 248 -6.79 15.49 7.93
C MET A 248 -6.38 14.99 9.32
N LEU A 249 -5.44 15.65 9.97
CA LEU A 249 -4.93 15.27 11.29
C LEU A 249 -5.60 16.00 12.45
N ASN A 250 -6.37 17.06 12.18
CA ASN A 250 -6.96 17.92 13.22
C ASN A 250 -7.83 17.13 14.21
N GLY A 251 -8.63 16.17 13.71
CA GLY A 251 -9.46 15.31 14.55
C GLY A 251 -8.71 14.36 15.47
N LEU A 252 -7.41 14.15 15.24
CA LEU A 252 -6.57 13.28 16.05
C LEU A 252 -5.88 14.03 17.20
N GLY A 253 -5.93 15.37 17.19
CA GLY A 253 -5.21 16.20 18.16
C GLY A 253 -3.69 15.94 18.11
N ILE A 254 -3.15 15.75 16.91
CA ILE A 254 -1.72 15.62 16.66
C ILE A 254 -1.19 16.98 16.22
N ASP A 255 -0.20 17.47 16.94
CA ASP A 255 0.53 18.65 16.55
C ASP A 255 1.71 18.22 15.68
N LEU A 256 1.67 18.61 14.43
CA LEU A 256 2.82 18.44 13.54
C LEU A 256 3.92 19.39 13.98
N LEU A 257 5.13 18.86 14.07
CA LEU A 257 6.32 19.70 14.19
C LEU A 257 6.41 20.55 12.91
N ASP A 258 6.96 21.76 12.99
CA ASP A 258 7.19 22.66 11.85
C ASP A 258 8.24 22.11 10.87
N GLU A 259 8.18 20.82 10.60
CA GLU A 259 9.06 20.11 9.68
C GLU A 259 8.32 19.86 8.36
N GLU A 260 9.04 20.05 7.27
CA GLU A 260 8.53 19.70 5.93
C GLU A 260 8.27 18.18 5.85
N PRO A 261 7.18 17.76 5.23
CA PRO A 261 6.89 16.35 5.06
C PRO A 261 7.90 15.67 4.12
N THR A 262 8.23 14.43 4.42
CA THR A 262 8.92 13.56 3.46
C THR A 262 7.94 13.11 2.39
N LEU A 263 8.26 13.38 1.11
CA LEU A 263 7.37 13.16 -0.02
C LEU A 263 7.92 12.12 -0.98
N HIS A 264 7.11 11.08 -1.25
CA HIS A 264 7.39 10.12 -2.32
C HIS A 264 6.15 9.90 -3.17
N TYR A 265 6.38 9.53 -4.41
CA TYR A 265 5.34 9.17 -5.36
C TYR A 265 5.51 7.72 -5.81
N ALA A 266 4.39 7.03 -6.03
CA ALA A 266 4.37 5.75 -6.70
C ALA A 266 3.30 5.73 -7.78
N ARG A 267 3.69 5.39 -9.00
CA ARG A 267 2.81 5.45 -10.17
C ARG A 267 1.72 4.38 -10.12
N ARG A 268 2.09 3.15 -9.77
CA ARG A 268 1.16 2.03 -9.73
C ARG A 268 1.74 0.87 -8.94
N ILE A 269 0.84 0.15 -8.26
CA ILE A 269 1.12 -1.17 -7.74
C ILE A 269 -0.13 -2.03 -7.76
N ASP A 270 0.04 -3.33 -8.00
CA ASP A 270 -1.03 -4.32 -7.95
C ASP A 270 -0.95 -5.07 -6.63
N ALA A 271 -2.06 -5.11 -5.91
CA ALA A 271 -2.13 -5.70 -4.58
C ALA A 271 -3.20 -6.79 -4.46
N LYS A 272 -2.94 -7.73 -3.57
CA LYS A 272 -3.86 -8.78 -3.16
C LYS A 272 -4.04 -8.75 -1.66
N ALA A 273 -5.25 -9.03 -1.19
CA ALA A 273 -5.57 -9.08 0.23
C ALA A 273 -6.18 -10.42 0.62
N TRP A 274 -5.91 -10.82 1.85
CA TRP A 274 -6.46 -12.02 2.48
C TRP A 274 -7.55 -11.66 3.50
N PRO A 275 -8.38 -12.63 3.92
CA PRO A 275 -9.35 -12.41 4.98
C PRO A 275 -8.66 -11.89 6.25
N ILE A 276 -9.31 -10.95 6.94
CA ILE A 276 -8.86 -10.55 8.27
C ILE A 276 -8.99 -11.69 9.26
N ARG A 277 -8.08 -11.75 10.23
CA ARG A 277 -8.05 -12.74 11.31
C ARG A 277 -7.80 -12.02 12.62
N ALA A 278 -8.21 -12.61 13.74
CA ALA A 278 -7.78 -12.10 15.04
C ALA A 278 -6.25 -11.97 15.06
N ALA A 279 -5.76 -10.88 15.61
CA ALA A 279 -4.33 -10.72 15.84
C ALA A 279 -3.98 -11.56 17.08
N ASP A 280 -3.00 -12.44 16.92
CA ASP A 280 -2.50 -13.31 17.98
C ASP A 280 -1.38 -12.64 18.75
#